data_2de6a0d6c0a1e14e0c5dc05162b07036
#
_entry.id   2de6a0d6c0a1e14e0c5dc05162b07036
#
_cell.length_a   1.000
_cell.length_b   1.000
_cell.length_c   1.000
_cell.angle_alpha   90.00
_cell.angle_beta   90.00
_cell.angle_gamma   90.00
#
_symmetry.space_group_name_H-M   'P 1'
#
loop_
_entity.id
_entity.type
_entity.pdbx_description
1 polymer ?
#
loop_
_entity_poly.entity_id
_entity_poly.type
_entity_poly.pdbx_seq_one_letter_code
_entity_poly.pdbx_strand_id
1 'polypeptide(L)'
;MSLQLGDVVPDFSQASQLGPINLYGFAGDSWVVLFSHPADYTPVCTTELGEVARLRPEWEKRNVKTITLSVDTAESHKGWIGDINETQHTTVDYPILADADRRVSELYGFIHPNASSTLTAVSYTHLTLPTKRIV
;
A
#
# COMPACT_ATOMS: atom_id res chain seq x y z
N MET A 1 -9.08 0.88 16.58
CA MET A 1 -8.04 1.60 17.33
C MET A 1 -6.96 2.04 16.37
N SER A 2 -6.58 3.30 16.41
CA SER A 2 -5.59 3.84 15.49
C SER A 2 -4.16 3.64 16.00
N LEU A 3 -3.24 3.36 15.09
CA LEU A 3 -1.82 3.31 15.39
C LEU A 3 -1.27 4.72 15.61
N GLN A 4 -0.32 4.85 16.52
CA GLN A 4 0.33 6.11 16.83
C GLN A 4 1.83 6.05 16.50
N LEU A 5 2.44 7.21 16.36
CA LEU A 5 3.87 7.28 16.12
C LEU A 5 4.65 6.54 17.22
N GLY A 6 5.58 5.72 16.80
CA GLY A 6 6.38 4.91 17.72
C GLY A 6 5.79 3.54 18.04
N ASP A 7 4.55 3.28 17.64
CA ASP A 7 3.96 1.96 17.87
C ASP A 7 4.63 0.88 17.03
N VAL A 8 4.67 -0.33 17.57
CA VAL A 8 5.02 -1.51 16.79
C VAL A 8 3.82 -1.88 15.94
N VAL A 9 3.98 -1.89 14.62
CA VAL A 9 2.88 -2.20 13.72
C VAL A 9 2.53 -3.68 13.76
N PRO A 10 1.24 -4.04 13.72
CA PRO A 10 0.86 -5.44 13.64
C PRO A 10 1.27 -6.04 12.31
N ASP A 11 1.73 -7.29 12.35
CA ASP A 11 1.97 -8.05 11.14
C ASP A 11 0.65 -8.48 10.51
N PHE A 12 0.68 -8.74 9.21
CA PHE A 12 -0.49 -9.26 8.50
C PHE A 12 -0.05 -10.05 7.27
N SER A 13 -0.95 -10.86 6.76
CA SER A 13 -0.83 -11.48 5.46
C SER A 13 -2.09 -11.14 4.66
N GLN A 14 -1.92 -10.66 3.44
CA GLN A 14 -3.04 -10.25 2.60
C GLN A 14 -2.71 -10.52 1.13
N ALA A 15 -3.76 -10.76 0.34
CA ALA A 15 -3.63 -10.97 -1.10
C ALA A 15 -3.19 -9.69 -1.81
N SER A 16 -2.47 -9.84 -2.91
CA SER A 16 -2.10 -8.77 -3.82
C SER A 16 -2.11 -9.29 -5.24
N GLN A 17 -1.87 -8.41 -6.22
CA GLN A 17 -1.73 -8.85 -7.61
C GLN A 17 -0.52 -9.77 -7.82
N LEU A 18 0.43 -9.76 -6.89
CA LEU A 18 1.62 -10.61 -6.93
C LEU A 18 1.48 -11.88 -6.08
N GLY A 19 0.29 -12.13 -5.53
CA GLY A 19 0.03 -13.23 -4.60
C GLY A 19 -0.01 -12.75 -3.15
N PRO A 20 -0.10 -13.67 -2.19
CA PRO A 20 -0.13 -13.32 -0.76
C PRO A 20 1.15 -12.62 -0.32
N ILE A 21 1.00 -11.55 0.45
CA ILE A 21 2.11 -10.79 1.01
C ILE A 21 1.99 -10.80 2.54
N ASN A 22 3.07 -11.20 3.20
CA ASN A 22 3.22 -11.03 4.65
C ASN A 22 4.08 -9.79 4.89
N LEU A 23 3.61 -8.87 5.71
CA LEU A 23 4.27 -7.58 5.89
C LEU A 23 5.70 -7.74 6.40
N TYR A 24 5.89 -8.47 7.49
CA TYR A 24 7.22 -8.59 8.11
C TYR A 24 8.19 -9.33 7.20
N GLY A 25 7.72 -10.37 6.51
CA GLY A 25 8.53 -11.08 5.52
C GLY A 25 8.89 -10.21 4.32
N PHE A 26 7.95 -9.41 3.84
CA PHE A 26 8.18 -8.46 2.75
C PHE A 26 9.19 -7.38 3.14
N ALA A 27 9.04 -6.83 4.34
CA ALA A 27 9.91 -5.77 4.84
C ALA A 27 11.37 -6.25 4.97
N GLY A 28 11.59 -7.44 5.53
CA GLY A 28 12.94 -7.92 5.81
C GLY A 28 13.71 -6.87 6.61
N ASP A 29 14.85 -6.41 6.07
CA ASP A 29 15.68 -5.37 6.68
C ASP A 29 15.50 -4.00 6.02
N SER A 30 14.41 -3.80 5.30
CA SER A 30 14.14 -2.54 4.60
C SER A 30 13.11 -1.69 5.34
N TRP A 31 13.17 -0.39 5.12
CA TRP A 31 12.07 0.50 5.44
C TRP A 31 10.88 0.15 4.54
N VAL A 32 9.68 0.34 5.03
CA VAL A 32 8.47 0.16 4.23
C VAL A 32 7.62 1.43 4.28
N VAL A 33 7.18 1.88 3.11
CA VAL A 33 6.17 2.92 3.00
C VAL A 33 4.89 2.24 2.53
N LEU A 34 3.87 2.28 3.39
CA LEU A 34 2.56 1.73 3.10
C LEU A 34 1.60 2.88 2.77
N PHE A 35 1.07 2.85 1.56
CA PHE A 35 0.09 3.84 1.08
C PHE A 35 -1.30 3.21 1.08
N SER A 36 -2.32 4.00 1.38
CA SER A 36 -3.69 3.59 1.07
C SER A 36 -4.29 4.52 0.02
N HIS A 37 -5.13 3.99 -0.85
CA HIS A 37 -5.87 4.78 -1.83
C HIS A 37 -7.35 4.37 -1.82
N PRO A 38 -8.28 5.31 -2.14
CA PRO A 38 -9.71 5.05 -2.00
C PRO A 38 -10.23 3.98 -2.96
N ALA A 39 -9.81 4.03 -4.22
CA ALA A 39 -10.29 3.11 -5.25
C ALA A 39 -9.34 3.08 -6.44
N ASP A 40 -9.33 1.93 -7.14
CA ASP A 40 -8.62 1.80 -8.40
C ASP A 40 -9.26 2.68 -9.48
N TYR A 41 -8.53 2.92 -10.57
CA TYR A 41 -8.99 3.69 -11.74
C TYR A 41 -9.33 5.16 -11.47
N THR A 42 -8.96 5.71 -10.33
CA THR A 42 -9.13 7.14 -10.08
C THR A 42 -7.95 7.92 -10.68
N PRO A 43 -8.19 9.12 -11.29
CA PRO A 43 -7.12 9.85 -11.98
C PRO A 43 -5.95 10.25 -11.08
N VAL A 44 -6.22 10.77 -9.89
CA VAL A 44 -5.17 11.20 -8.94
C VAL A 44 -4.37 10.00 -8.47
N CYS A 45 -5.02 8.92 -8.08
CA CYS A 45 -4.34 7.71 -7.61
C CYS A 45 -3.51 7.08 -8.73
N THR A 46 -4.00 7.10 -9.96
CA THR A 46 -3.25 6.62 -11.13
C THR A 46 -1.93 7.39 -11.29
N THR A 47 -1.97 8.71 -11.18
CA THR A 47 -0.78 9.56 -11.27
C THR A 47 0.18 9.29 -10.12
N GLU A 48 -0.33 9.18 -8.90
CA GLU A 48 0.49 8.95 -7.69
C GLU A 48 1.19 7.60 -7.73
N LEU A 49 0.47 6.53 -8.06
CA LEU A 49 1.07 5.20 -8.12
C LEU A 49 2.08 5.08 -9.26
N GLY A 50 1.83 5.75 -10.37
CA GLY A 50 2.80 5.84 -11.47
C GLY A 50 4.07 6.53 -11.04
N GLU A 51 3.97 7.61 -10.26
CA GLU A 51 5.13 8.33 -9.74
C GLU A 51 5.92 7.48 -8.73
N VAL A 52 5.24 6.75 -7.87
CA VAL A 52 5.91 5.80 -6.96
C VAL A 52 6.73 4.77 -7.75
N ALA A 53 6.18 4.27 -8.85
CA ALA A 53 6.89 3.32 -9.72
C ALA A 53 8.10 3.96 -10.40
N ARG A 54 7.97 5.21 -10.89
CA ARG A 54 9.09 5.94 -11.52
C ARG A 54 10.23 6.19 -10.55
N LEU A 55 9.94 6.40 -9.28
CA LEU A 55 10.93 6.66 -8.24
C LEU A 55 11.59 5.40 -7.69
N ARG A 56 11.34 4.24 -8.29
CA ARG A 56 11.91 2.97 -7.83
C ARG A 56 13.42 3.03 -7.56
N PRO A 57 14.27 3.61 -8.43
CA PRO A 57 15.70 3.70 -8.14
C PRO A 57 15.99 4.50 -6.87
N GLU A 58 15.18 5.52 -6.58
CA GLU A 58 15.33 6.33 -5.37
C GLU A 58 14.93 5.55 -4.11
N TRP A 59 13.85 4.73 -4.20
CA TRP A 59 13.46 3.86 -3.10
C TRP A 59 14.55 2.82 -2.80
N GLU A 60 15.04 2.14 -3.84
CA GLU A 60 16.09 1.13 -3.70
C GLU A 60 17.37 1.69 -3.10
N LYS A 61 17.78 2.88 -3.54
CA LYS A 61 18.96 3.57 -3.05
C LYS A 61 18.90 3.86 -1.55
N ARG A 62 17.69 4.05 -1.02
CA ARG A 62 17.45 4.33 0.40
C ARG A 62 17.03 3.10 1.20
N ASN A 63 17.10 1.92 0.62
CA ASN A 63 16.64 0.67 1.22
C ASN A 63 15.17 0.76 1.66
N VAL A 64 14.31 1.31 0.79
CA VAL A 64 12.89 1.48 1.05
C VAL A 64 12.10 0.59 0.09
N LYS A 65 11.14 -0.15 0.63
CA LYS A 65 10.15 -0.89 -0.15
C LYS A 65 8.81 -0.17 -0.07
N THR A 66 8.09 -0.18 -1.17
CA THR A 66 6.77 0.45 -1.25
C THR A 66 5.69 -0.61 -1.39
N ILE A 67 4.55 -0.35 -0.78
CA ILE A 67 3.39 -1.22 -0.84
C ILE A 67 2.16 -0.32 -0.73
N THR A 68 1.13 -0.63 -1.49
CA THR A 68 -0.11 0.14 -1.42
C THR A 68 -1.30 -0.78 -1.17
N LEU A 69 -2.45 -0.21 -0.85
CA LEU A 69 -3.61 -0.95 -0.43
C LEU A 69 -4.89 -0.21 -0.79
N SER A 70 -5.88 -0.96 -1.23
CA SER A 70 -7.27 -0.51 -1.27
C SER A 70 -8.21 -1.69 -1.05
N VAL A 71 -9.50 -1.41 -0.93
CA VAL A 71 -10.52 -2.46 -0.75
C VAL A 71 -10.93 -3.13 -2.06
N ASP A 72 -10.33 -2.75 -3.19
CA ASP A 72 -10.59 -3.39 -4.46
C ASP A 72 -9.94 -4.78 -4.56
N THR A 73 -10.39 -5.57 -5.54
CA THR A 73 -9.89 -6.94 -5.71
C THR A 73 -8.53 -6.99 -6.41
N ALA A 74 -7.85 -8.13 -6.30
CA ALA A 74 -6.58 -8.34 -7.01
C ALA A 74 -6.76 -8.28 -8.53
N GLU A 75 -7.90 -8.71 -9.06
CA GLU A 75 -8.20 -8.60 -10.49
C GLU A 75 -8.32 -7.15 -10.92
N SER A 76 -9.01 -6.32 -10.13
CA SER A 76 -9.09 -4.89 -10.36
C SER A 76 -7.71 -4.26 -10.39
N HIS A 77 -6.86 -4.60 -9.44
CA HIS A 77 -5.47 -4.11 -9.40
C HIS A 77 -4.68 -4.49 -10.65
N LYS A 78 -4.80 -5.72 -11.11
CA LYS A 78 -4.12 -6.17 -12.33
C LYS A 78 -4.52 -5.37 -13.56
N GLY A 79 -5.82 -5.13 -13.75
CA GLY A 79 -6.33 -4.32 -14.85
C GLY A 79 -5.85 -2.88 -14.75
N TRP A 80 -5.92 -2.31 -13.57
CA TRP A 80 -5.50 -0.93 -13.34
C TRP A 80 -4.00 -0.73 -13.55
N ILE A 81 -3.17 -1.69 -13.16
CA ILE A 81 -1.71 -1.63 -13.38
C ILE A 81 -1.41 -1.48 -14.88
N GLY A 82 -2.14 -2.19 -15.73
CA GLY A 82 -2.00 -2.02 -17.18
C GLY A 82 -2.26 -0.58 -17.62
N ASP A 83 -3.32 0.03 -17.10
CA ASP A 83 -3.67 1.42 -17.40
C ASP A 83 -2.62 2.39 -16.84
N ILE A 84 -2.12 2.17 -15.63
CA ILE A 84 -1.07 3.00 -15.03
C ILE A 84 0.19 2.93 -15.90
N ASN A 85 0.62 1.74 -16.25
CA ASN A 85 1.83 1.55 -17.04
C ASN A 85 1.74 2.26 -18.39
N GLU A 86 0.59 2.16 -19.05
CA GLU A 86 0.36 2.80 -20.34
C GLU A 86 0.29 4.32 -20.23
N THR A 87 -0.53 4.84 -19.31
CA THR A 87 -0.79 6.29 -19.22
C THR A 87 0.35 7.06 -18.57
N GLN A 88 1.06 6.45 -17.64
CA GLN A 88 2.15 7.09 -16.90
C GLN A 88 3.54 6.72 -17.43
N HIS A 89 3.61 5.88 -18.48
CA HIS A 89 4.87 5.44 -19.11
C HIS A 89 5.87 4.87 -18.10
N THR A 90 5.39 3.94 -17.27
CA THR A 90 6.19 3.30 -16.24
C THR A 90 5.80 1.84 -16.07
N THR A 91 6.42 1.14 -15.13
CA THR A 91 6.07 -0.23 -14.79
C THR A 91 5.86 -0.35 -13.28
N VAL A 92 4.63 -0.63 -12.89
CA VAL A 92 4.28 -0.88 -11.48
C VAL A 92 4.66 -2.33 -11.15
N ASP A 93 5.62 -2.50 -10.26
CA ASP A 93 6.12 -3.81 -9.86
C ASP A 93 6.10 -4.04 -8.35
N TYR A 94 5.57 -3.09 -7.59
CA TYR A 94 5.37 -3.23 -6.16
C TYR A 94 3.98 -3.79 -5.85
N PRO A 95 3.78 -4.42 -4.66
CA PRO A 95 2.48 -4.99 -4.31
C PRO A 95 1.40 -3.93 -4.11
N ILE A 96 0.20 -4.23 -4.61
CA ILE A 96 -1.03 -3.51 -4.30
C ILE A 96 -1.93 -4.50 -3.55
N LEU A 97 -2.08 -4.30 -2.25
CA LEU A 97 -2.88 -5.21 -1.42
C LEU A 97 -4.36 -5.11 -1.78
N ALA A 98 -4.97 -6.28 -1.95
CA ALA A 98 -6.39 -6.41 -2.23
C ALA A 98 -7.12 -6.67 -0.90
N ASP A 99 -7.53 -5.61 -0.23
CA ASP A 99 -8.13 -5.66 1.10
C ASP A 99 -9.67 -5.66 1.03
N ALA A 100 -10.23 -6.51 0.16
CA ALA A 100 -11.68 -6.57 -0.05
C ALA A 100 -12.46 -6.91 1.23
N ASP A 101 -11.86 -7.64 2.17
CA ASP A 101 -12.43 -7.93 3.48
C ASP A 101 -12.17 -6.83 4.51
N ARG A 102 -11.46 -5.78 4.15
CA ARG A 102 -11.13 -4.61 4.98
C ARG A 102 -10.34 -4.92 6.24
N ARG A 103 -9.77 -6.10 6.34
CA ARG A 103 -9.08 -6.54 7.56
C ARG A 103 -7.86 -5.67 7.86
N VAL A 104 -7.02 -5.43 6.87
CA VAL A 104 -5.80 -4.60 7.04
C VAL A 104 -6.18 -3.13 7.21
N SER A 105 -7.14 -2.65 6.42
CA SER A 105 -7.62 -1.27 6.51
C SER A 105 -8.14 -0.92 7.89
N GLU A 106 -8.90 -1.81 8.51
CA GLU A 106 -9.40 -1.63 9.86
C GLU A 106 -8.28 -1.72 10.90
N LEU A 107 -7.38 -2.68 10.73
CA LEU A 107 -6.24 -2.89 11.62
C LEU A 107 -5.34 -1.65 11.71
N TYR A 108 -5.15 -0.95 10.59
CA TYR A 108 -4.28 0.22 10.50
C TYR A 108 -5.04 1.55 10.61
N GLY A 109 -6.36 1.52 10.75
CA GLY A 109 -7.18 2.72 10.90
C GLY A 109 -7.34 3.52 9.61
N PHE A 110 -7.29 2.87 8.45
CA PHE A 110 -7.48 3.54 7.15
C PHE A 110 -8.95 3.79 6.80
N ILE A 111 -9.88 3.22 7.57
CA ILE A 111 -11.31 3.46 7.42
C ILE A 111 -11.78 4.25 8.63
N HIS A 112 -12.35 5.43 8.39
CA HIS A 112 -12.85 6.25 9.48
C HIS A 112 -14.07 5.57 10.13
N PRO A 113 -14.15 5.47 11.48
CA PRO A 113 -15.25 4.77 12.15
C PRO A 113 -16.65 5.28 11.78
N ASN A 114 -16.76 6.56 11.46
CA ASN A 114 -18.02 7.19 11.09
C ASN A 114 -18.17 7.44 9.59
N ALA A 115 -17.36 6.79 8.77
CA ALA A 115 -17.44 6.97 7.32
C ALA A 115 -18.72 6.35 6.77
N SER A 116 -19.38 7.07 5.89
CA SER A 116 -20.52 6.56 5.14
C SER A 116 -20.10 5.68 3.97
N SER A 117 -18.82 5.70 3.59
CA SER A 117 -18.22 4.93 2.53
C SER A 117 -17.27 3.89 3.11
N THR A 118 -17.13 2.77 2.40
CA THR A 118 -16.17 1.72 2.75
C THR A 118 -14.81 1.91 2.09
N LEU A 119 -14.62 3.01 1.37
CA LEU A 119 -13.35 3.33 0.74
C LEU A 119 -12.32 3.73 1.79
N THR A 120 -11.08 3.32 1.57
CA THR A 120 -9.98 3.70 2.45
C THR A 120 -9.62 5.17 2.25
N ALA A 121 -9.12 5.79 3.30
CA ALA A 121 -8.57 7.14 3.19
C ALA A 121 -7.23 7.12 2.45
N VAL A 122 -6.86 8.25 1.88
CA VAL A 122 -5.49 8.46 1.38
C VAL A 122 -4.60 8.68 2.60
N SER A 123 -3.66 7.78 2.83
CA SER A 123 -2.81 7.81 4.01
C SER A 123 -1.46 7.17 3.75
N TYR A 124 -0.49 7.52 4.59
CA TYR A 124 0.85 6.94 4.54
C TYR A 124 1.21 6.38 5.90
N THR A 125 1.91 5.24 5.88
CA THR A 125 2.50 4.66 7.08
C THR A 125 3.94 4.29 6.78
N HIS A 126 4.87 4.84 7.56
CA HIS A 126 6.29 4.53 7.46
C HIS A 126 6.67 3.54 8.55
N LEU A 127 7.34 2.45 8.18
CA LEU A 127 7.78 1.41 9.08
C LEU A 127 9.31 1.37 9.12
N THR A 128 9.88 1.32 10.32
CA THR A 128 11.33 1.23 10.50
C THR A 128 11.74 -0.14 10.98
N LEU A 129 12.97 -0.53 10.63
CA LEU A 129 13.61 -1.73 11.12
C LEU A 129 14.71 -1.38 12.11
N PRO A 130 15.06 -2.31 13.02
CA PRO A 130 14.49 -3.68 13.17
C PRO A 130 13.19 -3.74 13.97
N THR A 131 12.70 -2.64 14.47
CA THR A 131 11.62 -2.61 15.45
C THR A 131 10.22 -2.69 14.83
N LYS A 132 10.07 -2.52 13.52
CA LYS A 132 8.78 -2.46 12.82
C LYS A 132 7.84 -1.41 13.43
N ARG A 133 8.36 -0.24 13.75
CA ARG A 133 7.60 0.85 14.34
C ARG A 133 7.23 1.89 13.31
N ILE A 134 6.11 2.59 13.56
CA ILE A 134 5.71 3.75 12.78
C ILE A 134 6.55 4.95 13.19
N VAL A 135 7.05 5.67 12.22
CA VAL A 135 7.81 6.90 12.43
C VAL A 135 7.13 8.12 11.80
#